data_906a59642f1f0a0c9d2e00a95d0d5407
#
_entry.id   906a59642f1f0a0c9d2e00a95d0d5407
#
_cell.length_a   1.000
_cell.length_b   1.000
_cell.length_c   1.000
_cell.angle_alpha   90.00
_cell.angle_beta   90.00
_cell.angle_gamma   90.00
#
_symmetry.space_group_name_H-M   'P 1'
#
loop_
_entity.id
_entity.type
_entity.pdbx_description
1 polymer ?
#
loop_
_entity_poly.entity_id
_entity_poly.type
_entity_poly.pdbx_seq_one_letter_code
_entity_poly.pdbx_strand_id
1 'polypeptide(L)' 'MSTLHHEEILEDCLIEAEENFRVSNKLTQKQLDELIVRSEGVRLAIEKQAQKLFDSRCI' A
#
# COMPACT_ATOMS: atom_id res chain seq x y z
N MET A 1 -5.07 22.64 6.94
CA MET A 1 -3.94 22.45 6.00
C MET A 1 -3.11 21.24 6.36
N SER A 2 -2.71 21.15 7.63
CA SER A 2 -1.87 20.04 8.08
C SER A 2 -2.53 18.67 7.98
N THR A 3 -3.86 18.61 8.08
CA THR A 3 -4.59 17.36 7.99
C THR A 3 -4.49 16.71 6.61
N LEU A 4 -4.49 17.51 5.56
CA LEU A 4 -4.34 17.02 4.20
C LEU A 4 -2.98 16.38 3.97
N HIS A 5 -1.98 16.89 4.68
CA HIS A 5 -0.62 16.38 4.55
C HIS A 5 -0.51 14.91 5.00
N HIS A 6 -1.19 14.57 6.10
CA HIS A 6 -1.18 13.20 6.61
C HIS A 6 -1.86 12.23 5.65
N GLU A 7 -2.95 12.64 5.02
CA GLU A 7 -3.65 11.81 4.06
C GLU A 7 -2.80 11.54 2.82
N GLU A 8 -2.08 12.57 2.35
CA GLU A 8 -1.18 12.41 1.21
C GLU A 8 -0.05 11.44 1.51
N ILE A 9 0.53 11.52 2.70
CA ILE A 9 1.60 10.61 3.10
C ILE A 9 1.09 9.18 3.15
N LEU A 10 -0.10 8.98 3.70
CA LEU A 10 -0.69 7.65 3.79
C LEU A 10 -0.99 7.08 2.40
N GLU A 11 -1.51 7.88 1.50
CA GLU A 11 -1.74 7.46 0.12
C GLU A 11 -0.46 7.05 -0.57
N ASP A 12 0.60 7.84 -0.41
CA ASP A 12 1.90 7.51 -0.98
C ASP A 12 2.43 6.19 -0.42
N CYS A 13 2.25 5.97 0.86
CA CYS A 13 2.66 4.72 1.49
C CYS A 13 1.89 3.52 0.93
N LEU A 14 0.59 3.70 0.69
CA LEU A 14 -0.23 2.65 0.10
C LEU A 14 0.23 2.31 -1.32
N ILE A 15 0.48 3.33 -2.12
CA ILE A 15 0.96 3.15 -3.50
C ILE A 15 2.30 2.42 -3.49
N GLU A 16 3.21 2.86 -2.63
CA GLU A 16 4.51 2.23 -2.52
C GLU A 16 4.42 0.78 -2.07
N ALA A 17 3.56 0.50 -1.09
CA ALA A 17 3.35 -0.87 -0.61
C ALA A 17 2.77 -1.76 -1.69
N GLU A 18 1.81 -1.26 -2.46
CA GLU A 18 1.24 -1.99 -3.58
C GLU A 18 2.29 -2.28 -4.64
N GLU A 19 3.09 -1.29 -4.96
CA GLU A 19 4.14 -1.43 -5.96
C GLU A 19 5.19 -2.45 -5.51
N ASN A 20 5.60 -2.37 -4.26
CA ASN A 20 6.55 -3.32 -3.70
C ASN A 20 6.01 -4.74 -3.74
N PHE A 21 4.76 -4.92 -3.39
CA PHE A 21 4.12 -6.24 -3.44
C PHE A 21 4.06 -6.76 -4.87
N ARG A 22 3.66 -5.90 -5.80
CA ARG A 22 3.53 -6.26 -7.20
C ARG A 22 4.88 -6.69 -7.79
N VAL A 23 5.90 -5.88 -7.58
CA VAL A 23 7.24 -6.17 -8.10
C VAL A 23 7.82 -7.42 -7.46
N SER A 24 7.65 -7.56 -6.16
CA SER A 24 8.17 -8.70 -5.40
C SER A 24 7.57 -10.03 -5.87
N ASN A 25 6.31 -10.00 -6.30
CA ASN A 25 5.60 -11.18 -6.79
C ASN A 25 5.53 -11.27 -8.30
N LYS A 26 6.18 -10.34 -8.99
CA LYS A 26 6.22 -10.27 -10.45
C LYS A 26 4.82 -10.25 -11.07
N LEU A 27 3.96 -9.42 -10.51
CA LEU A 27 2.59 -9.27 -10.97
C LEU A 27 2.43 -8.04 -11.84
N THR A 28 1.44 -8.10 -12.75
CA THR A 28 1.03 -6.89 -13.47
C THR A 28 0.04 -6.13 -12.59
N GLN A 29 -0.21 -4.87 -12.94
CA GLN A 29 -1.18 -4.06 -12.20
C GLN A 29 -2.55 -4.72 -12.18
N LYS A 30 -2.95 -5.29 -13.31
CA LYS A 30 -4.23 -5.98 -13.42
C LYS A 30 -4.31 -7.19 -12.51
N GLN A 31 -3.24 -7.97 -12.46
CA GLN A 31 -3.19 -9.15 -11.58
C GLN A 31 -3.26 -8.76 -10.12
N LEU A 32 -2.57 -7.69 -9.75
CA LEU A 32 -2.62 -7.19 -8.38
C LEU A 32 -4.03 -6.74 -8.01
N ASP A 33 -4.68 -5.99 -8.89
CA ASP A 33 -6.04 -5.53 -8.66
C ASP A 33 -6.99 -6.72 -8.43
N GLU A 34 -6.86 -7.74 -9.24
CA GLU A 34 -7.68 -8.95 -9.09
C GLU A 34 -7.43 -9.64 -7.75
N LEU A 35 -6.17 -9.73 -7.35
CA LEU A 35 -5.81 -10.34 -6.08
C LEU A 35 -6.39 -9.56 -4.90
N ILE A 36 -6.32 -8.26 -4.95
CA ILE A 36 -6.87 -7.41 -3.87
C ILE A 36 -8.37 -7.62 -3.73
N VAL A 37 -9.07 -7.73 -4.85
CA VAL A 37 -10.51 -7.96 -4.84
C VAL A 37 -10.86 -9.37 -4.34
N ARG A 38 -10.08 -10.36 -4.75
CA ARG A 38 -10.35 -11.76 -4.42
C ARG A 38 -9.88 -12.16 -3.03
N SER A 39 -8.76 -11.61 -2.61
CA SER A 39 -8.14 -12.04 -1.36
C SER A 39 -8.01 -10.87 -0.40
N GLU A 40 -8.79 -10.94 0.66
CA GLU A 40 -8.71 -9.95 1.73
C GLU A 40 -7.36 -9.99 2.43
N GLY A 41 -6.75 -11.17 2.49
CA GLY A 41 -5.42 -11.34 3.08
C GLY A 41 -4.35 -10.54 2.37
N VAL A 42 -4.41 -10.51 1.04
CA VAL A 42 -3.46 -9.72 0.23
C VAL A 42 -3.64 -8.23 0.52
N ARG A 43 -4.88 -7.78 0.56
CA ARG A 43 -5.19 -6.39 0.85
C ARG A 43 -4.69 -6.00 2.24
N LEU A 44 -4.92 -6.85 3.23
CA LEU A 44 -4.47 -6.61 4.60
C LEU A 44 -2.95 -6.55 4.69
N ALA A 45 -2.26 -7.43 3.95
CA ALA A 45 -0.80 -7.44 3.92
C ALA A 45 -0.25 -6.13 3.37
N ILE A 46 -0.88 -5.61 2.31
CA ILE A 46 -0.48 -4.33 1.72
C ILE A 46 -0.75 -3.19 2.71
N GLU A 47 -1.90 -3.22 3.37
CA GLU A 47 -2.23 -2.19 4.35
C GLU A 47 -1.26 -2.19 5.53
N LYS A 48 -0.86 -3.36 6.00
CA LYS A 48 0.13 -3.49 7.06
C LYS A 48 1.47 -2.90 6.64
N GLN A 49 1.89 -3.19 5.42
CA GLN A 49 3.13 -2.65 4.89
C GLN A 49 3.07 -1.13 4.79
N ALA A 50 1.93 -0.62 4.31
CA ALA A 50 1.72 0.83 4.22
C ALA A 50 1.77 1.48 5.58
N GLN A 51 1.19 0.84 6.59
CA GLN A 51 1.19 1.35 7.95
C GLN A 51 2.62 1.44 8.50
N LYS A 52 3.43 0.45 8.23
CA LYS A 52 4.84 0.47 8.64
C LYS A 52 5.60 1.62 7.99
N LEU A 53 5.37 1.83 6.71
CA LEU A 53 5.99 2.93 5.99
C LEU A 53 5.54 4.28 6.54
N PHE A 54 4.25 4.39 6.83
CA PHE A 54 3.69 5.60 7.40
C PHE A 54 4.30 5.90 8.77
N ASP A 55 4.37 4.92 9.64
CA ASP A 55 4.96 5.07 10.96
C ASP A 55 6.42 5.51 10.88
N SER A 56 7.14 4.95 9.92
CA SER A 56 8.54 5.29 9.71
C SER A 56 8.72 6.72 9.23
N ARG A 57 7.77 7.23 8.46
CA ARG A 57 7.86 8.58 7.89
C ARG A 57 7.31 9.67 8.79
N CYS A 58 6.44 9.29 9.71
CA CYS A 58 5.75 10.25 10.58
C CYS A 58 6.35 10.36 11.98
N ILE A 59 7.56 9.91 12.16
CA ILE A 59 8.24 10.02 13.46
C ILE A 59 8.74 11.46 13.73
#